data_ea1eea0d41be7037837bb84fbac8c26b
#
_entry.id   ea1eea0d41be7037837bb84fbac8c26b
#
_cell.length_a   1.000
_cell.length_b   1.000
_cell.length_c   1.000
_cell.angle_alpha   90.00
_cell.angle_beta   90.00
_cell.angle_gamma   90.00
#
_symmetry.space_group_name_H-M   'P 1'
#
loop_
_entity.id
_entity.type
_entity.pdbx_description
1 polymer ?
#
loop_
_entity_poly.entity_id
_entity_poly.type
_entity_poly.pdbx_seq_one_letter_code
_entity_poly.pdbx_strand_id
1 'polypeptide(L)'
;DQLIRCLTVGEFENKKILCIKPKGIAAADQYLINKFFSYSQVVFNKHIVISEWMAEYVIDWMQKHHAIFPNGKTLESWAKGSGQSEEYLNFTDNMFWAALSRILYDDLSDLVPHHIKTFCTYLLRHMEPDFLDEKRIITSDEAEAKSLLKSSEIVKNEAVRCQRIAILSKKRMTNQMPIEKFRALLQERNCEHEEATPADISYLPSPEASRLMECFSVKEADGSIHLLCDDDRSLMRQMYACTLVILREYQFPKDEA
;
A
#
# COMPACT_ATOMS: atom_id res chain seq x y z
N ASP A 1 19.16 6.54 16.71
CA ASP A 1 20.22 5.84 17.47
C ASP A 1 19.72 5.18 18.76
N GLN A 2 18.75 5.76 19.50
CA GLN A 2 18.29 5.20 20.78
C GLN A 2 17.58 3.86 20.59
N LEU A 3 16.73 3.72 19.58
CA LEU A 3 16.03 2.46 19.28
C LEU A 3 17.02 1.34 19.00
N ILE A 4 18.05 1.60 18.16
CA ILE A 4 19.06 0.61 17.81
C ILE A 4 19.80 0.09 19.06
N ARG A 5 20.12 0.96 20.02
CA ARG A 5 20.76 0.58 21.29
C ARG A 5 19.87 -0.28 22.21
N CYS A 6 18.58 -0.27 21.95
CA CYS A 6 17.61 -1.06 22.69
C CYS A 6 17.27 -2.40 22.03
N LEU A 7 17.81 -2.67 20.83
CA LEU A 7 17.61 -3.95 20.16
C LEU A 7 18.25 -5.09 20.96
N THR A 8 17.60 -6.24 20.91
CA THR A 8 18.05 -7.49 21.51
C THR A 8 17.48 -8.67 20.73
N VAL A 9 17.97 -9.86 21.00
CA VAL A 9 17.46 -11.09 20.41
C VAL A 9 16.70 -11.85 21.46
N GLY A 10 15.47 -12.23 21.12
CA GLY A 10 14.67 -13.18 21.88
C GLY A 10 14.64 -14.54 21.18
N GLU A 11 14.06 -15.52 21.84
CA GLU A 11 13.82 -16.85 21.28
C GLU A 11 12.39 -17.26 21.56
N PHE A 12 11.66 -17.64 20.53
CA PHE A 12 10.29 -18.12 20.62
C PHE A 12 10.13 -19.33 19.67
N GLU A 13 9.64 -20.45 20.16
CA GLU A 13 9.54 -21.71 19.41
C GLU A 13 10.83 -22.10 18.67
N ASN A 14 11.98 -22.01 19.36
CA ASN A 14 13.32 -22.27 18.81
C ASN A 14 13.75 -21.33 17.64
N LYS A 15 13.05 -20.21 17.47
CA LYS A 15 13.40 -19.19 16.45
C LYS A 15 13.91 -17.92 17.12
N LYS A 16 14.95 -17.34 16.52
CA LYS A 16 15.49 -16.04 16.97
C LYS A 16 14.61 -14.91 16.44
N ILE A 17 14.13 -14.08 17.35
CA ILE A 17 13.29 -12.92 17.05
C ILE A 17 14.03 -11.66 17.45
N LEU A 18 14.02 -10.65 16.57
CA LEU A 18 14.55 -9.34 16.90
C LEU A 18 13.54 -8.60 17.80
N CYS A 19 13.96 -8.29 19.00
CA CYS A 19 13.14 -7.65 20.02
C CYS A 19 13.73 -6.31 20.44
N ILE A 20 12.91 -5.51 21.13
CA ILE A 20 13.36 -4.33 21.87
C ILE A 20 13.34 -4.64 23.38
N LYS A 21 14.29 -4.04 24.11
CA LYS A 21 14.25 -4.04 25.58
C LYS A 21 13.15 -3.09 26.07
N PRO A 22 12.58 -3.28 27.28
CA PRO A 22 11.53 -2.41 27.80
C PRO A 22 11.86 -0.92 27.78
N LYS A 23 13.11 -0.54 28.04
CA LYS A 23 13.59 0.85 27.97
C LYS A 23 13.53 1.44 26.56
N GLY A 24 13.34 0.64 25.52
CA GLY A 24 13.24 1.06 24.13
C GLY A 24 11.81 1.30 23.63
N ILE A 25 10.79 1.01 24.43
CA ILE A 25 9.38 1.13 24.03
C ILE A 25 9.05 2.53 23.54
N ALA A 26 9.38 3.57 24.30
CA ALA A 26 9.14 4.96 23.89
C ALA A 26 9.85 5.33 22.58
N ALA A 27 11.04 4.81 22.32
CA ALA A 27 11.75 5.04 21.07
C ALA A 27 11.11 4.30 19.89
N ALA A 28 10.53 3.12 20.12
CA ALA A 28 9.78 2.37 19.11
C ALA A 28 8.45 3.06 18.78
N ASP A 29 7.73 3.53 19.78
CA ASP A 29 6.52 4.35 19.60
C ASP A 29 6.81 5.57 18.76
N GLN A 30 7.85 6.33 19.10
CA GLN A 30 8.27 7.51 18.36
C GLN A 30 8.63 7.17 16.90
N TYR A 31 9.32 6.06 16.65
CA TYR A 31 9.64 5.61 15.30
C TYR A 31 8.38 5.32 14.49
N LEU A 32 7.41 4.60 15.07
CA LEU A 32 6.15 4.26 14.39
C LEU A 32 5.32 5.50 14.08
N ILE A 33 5.24 6.42 15.02
CA ILE A 33 4.55 7.71 14.85
C ILE A 33 5.22 8.52 13.74
N ASN A 34 6.53 8.64 13.75
CA ASN A 34 7.27 9.36 12.71
C ASN A 34 7.09 8.71 11.33
N LYS A 35 7.12 7.37 11.27
CA LYS A 35 6.84 6.63 10.04
C LYS A 35 5.43 6.92 9.51
N PHE A 36 4.44 6.97 10.39
CA PHE A 36 3.07 7.32 10.01
C PHE A 36 2.97 8.75 9.45
N PHE A 37 3.59 9.73 10.11
CA PHE A 37 3.62 11.10 9.61
C PHE A 37 4.39 11.23 8.30
N SER A 38 5.47 10.49 8.12
CA SER A 38 6.18 10.43 6.85
C SER A 38 5.27 9.95 5.72
N TYR A 39 4.46 8.92 5.96
CA TYR A 39 3.46 8.49 4.98
C TYR A 39 2.45 9.60 4.67
N SER A 40 1.96 10.31 5.67
CA SER A 40 0.95 11.36 5.47
C SER A 40 1.49 12.58 4.69
N GLN A 41 2.77 12.87 4.82
CA GLN A 41 3.39 14.06 4.23
C GLN A 41 4.09 13.77 2.90
N VAL A 42 4.71 12.59 2.75
CA VAL A 42 5.51 12.23 1.59
C VAL A 42 4.74 11.31 0.67
N VAL A 43 4.39 10.10 1.13
CA VAL A 43 3.75 9.08 0.28
C VAL A 43 2.36 9.54 -0.18
N PHE A 44 1.59 10.16 0.72
CA PHE A 44 0.29 10.73 0.39
C PHE A 44 0.38 12.22 0.03
N ASN A 45 1.49 12.67 -0.55
CA ASN A 45 1.56 14.00 -1.14
C ASN A 45 0.55 14.10 -2.29
N LYS A 46 -0.15 15.24 -2.38
CA LYS A 46 -1.21 15.44 -3.38
C LYS A 46 -0.70 15.25 -4.82
N HIS A 47 0.54 15.63 -5.10
CA HIS A 47 1.17 15.53 -6.41
C HIS A 47 1.53 14.08 -6.76
N ILE A 48 2.06 13.33 -5.78
CA ILE A 48 2.39 11.91 -5.96
C ILE A 48 1.13 11.09 -6.19
N VAL A 49 0.11 11.26 -5.34
CA VAL A 49 -1.14 10.49 -5.41
C VAL A 49 -1.87 10.67 -6.72
N ILE A 50 -1.92 11.90 -7.29
CA ILE A 50 -2.57 12.12 -8.59
C ILE A 50 -1.76 11.52 -9.74
N SER A 51 -0.43 11.62 -9.70
CA SER A 51 0.43 11.03 -10.71
C SER A 51 0.37 9.50 -10.69
N GLU A 52 0.38 8.87 -9.52
CA GLU A 52 0.19 7.42 -9.36
C GLU A 52 -1.16 6.98 -9.91
N TRP A 53 -2.24 7.70 -9.58
CA TRP A 53 -3.57 7.40 -10.07
C TRP A 53 -3.67 7.47 -11.60
N MET A 54 -3.11 8.52 -12.21
CA MET A 54 -3.06 8.65 -13.68
C MET A 54 -2.26 7.51 -14.31
N ALA A 55 -1.09 7.18 -13.73
CA ALA A 55 -0.23 6.10 -14.22
C ALA A 55 -0.95 4.74 -14.14
N GLU A 56 -1.57 4.40 -13.01
CA GLU A 56 -2.35 3.17 -12.84
C GLU A 56 -3.49 3.09 -13.87
N TYR A 57 -4.21 4.19 -14.10
CA TYR A 57 -5.30 4.23 -15.05
C TYR A 57 -4.83 4.00 -16.49
N VAL A 58 -3.72 4.60 -16.89
CA VAL A 58 -3.13 4.45 -18.22
C VAL A 58 -2.56 3.03 -18.41
N ILE A 59 -1.89 2.47 -17.39
CA ILE A 59 -1.38 1.09 -17.43
C ILE A 59 -2.54 0.09 -17.58
N ASP A 60 -3.61 0.24 -16.80
CA ASP A 60 -4.80 -0.61 -16.90
C ASP A 60 -5.42 -0.55 -18.30
N TRP A 61 -5.50 0.64 -18.89
CA TRP A 61 -5.97 0.82 -20.26
C TRP A 61 -5.04 0.13 -21.26
N MET A 62 -3.71 0.33 -21.16
CA MET A 62 -2.72 -0.31 -22.05
C MET A 62 -2.79 -1.84 -21.99
N GLN A 63 -2.94 -2.40 -20.80
CA GLN A 63 -3.05 -3.85 -20.61
C GLN A 63 -4.31 -4.45 -21.24
N LYS A 64 -5.41 -3.70 -21.27
CA LYS A 64 -6.69 -4.13 -21.86
C LYS A 64 -6.69 -4.03 -23.39
N HIS A 65 -5.95 -3.10 -23.96
CA HIS A 65 -5.97 -2.80 -25.41
C HIS A 65 -4.74 -3.30 -26.17
N HIS A 66 -4.00 -4.22 -25.59
CA HIS A 66 -3.19 -5.25 -26.24
C HIS A 66 -1.93 -4.85 -26.96
N ALA A 67 -1.12 -4.04 -26.77
CA ALA A 67 0.13 -4.15 -27.54
C ALA A 67 1.33 -3.36 -27.01
N ILE A 68 1.11 -2.44 -26.10
CA ILE A 68 2.16 -1.48 -25.76
C ILE A 68 2.83 -1.86 -24.43
N PHE A 69 2.10 -2.56 -23.56
CA PHE A 69 2.55 -2.87 -22.20
C PHE A 69 2.21 -4.32 -21.81
N PRO A 70 3.13 -5.09 -21.21
CA PRO A 70 2.88 -6.47 -20.85
C PRO A 70 1.80 -6.57 -19.77
N ASN A 71 0.89 -7.50 -19.95
CA ASN A 71 -0.11 -7.81 -18.93
C ASN A 71 0.46 -8.65 -17.80
N GLY A 72 -0.28 -8.79 -16.69
CA GLY A 72 0.17 -9.52 -15.51
C GLY A 72 0.56 -10.98 -15.79
N LYS A 73 -0.13 -11.68 -16.71
CA LYS A 73 0.22 -13.05 -17.11
C LYS A 73 1.55 -13.11 -17.86
N THR A 74 1.81 -12.14 -18.73
CA THR A 74 3.09 -12.03 -19.43
C THR A 74 4.22 -11.78 -18.45
N LEU A 75 4.05 -10.82 -17.50
CA LEU A 75 5.03 -10.55 -16.45
C LEU A 75 5.27 -11.78 -15.57
N GLU A 76 4.22 -12.51 -15.20
CA GLU A 76 4.32 -13.74 -14.42
C GLU A 76 5.07 -14.83 -15.20
N SER A 77 4.82 -14.97 -16.50
CA SER A 77 5.54 -15.93 -17.34
C SER A 77 7.03 -15.59 -17.44
N TRP A 78 7.38 -14.31 -17.55
CA TRP A 78 8.77 -13.86 -17.55
C TRP A 78 9.45 -14.12 -16.20
N ALA A 79 8.76 -13.87 -15.09
CA ALA A 79 9.28 -14.12 -13.74
C ALA A 79 9.48 -15.59 -13.43
N LYS A 80 8.61 -16.48 -13.95
CA LYS A 80 8.69 -17.95 -13.79
C LYS A 80 9.68 -18.60 -14.77
N GLY A 81 10.01 -17.93 -15.86
CA GLY A 81 11.07 -18.35 -16.78
C GLY A 81 12.42 -18.34 -16.10
N SER A 82 13.46 -18.81 -16.80
CA SER A 82 14.85 -18.90 -16.28
C SER A 82 15.48 -17.57 -15.85
N GLY A 83 14.71 -16.52 -15.65
CA GLY A 83 15.13 -15.19 -15.15
C GLY A 83 16.07 -14.43 -16.10
N GLN A 84 16.24 -14.92 -17.32
CA GLN A 84 17.16 -14.39 -18.33
C GLN A 84 16.47 -14.06 -19.66
N SER A 85 15.14 -13.96 -19.69
CA SER A 85 14.51 -13.47 -20.92
C SER A 85 14.91 -12.01 -21.13
N GLU A 86 15.37 -11.68 -22.32
CA GLU A 86 15.78 -10.32 -22.70
C GLU A 86 14.63 -9.32 -22.46
N GLU A 87 13.39 -9.77 -22.66
CA GLU A 87 12.19 -8.99 -22.42
C GLU A 87 12.03 -8.60 -20.93
N TYR A 88 12.31 -9.53 -20.01
CA TYR A 88 12.24 -9.23 -18.57
C TYR A 88 13.33 -8.24 -18.15
N LEU A 89 14.54 -8.40 -18.67
CA LEU A 89 15.65 -7.48 -18.37
C LEU A 89 15.41 -6.07 -18.94
N ASN A 90 14.66 -5.97 -20.02
CA ASN A 90 14.30 -4.70 -20.66
C ASN A 90 13.03 -4.07 -20.05
N PHE A 91 12.34 -4.76 -19.12
CA PHE A 91 11.18 -4.23 -18.42
C PHE A 91 11.62 -3.24 -17.35
N THR A 92 11.76 -1.98 -17.76
CA THR A 92 12.23 -0.85 -16.94
C THR A 92 11.23 0.30 -17.01
N ASP A 93 11.41 1.30 -16.15
CA ASP A 93 10.63 2.54 -16.18
C ASP A 93 10.64 3.21 -17.56
N ASN A 94 11.75 3.09 -18.30
CA ASN A 94 11.85 3.63 -19.66
C ASN A 94 10.83 3.02 -20.62
N MET A 95 10.46 1.76 -20.43
CA MET A 95 9.41 1.12 -21.23
C MET A 95 8.05 1.80 -21.02
N PHE A 96 7.73 2.17 -19.78
CA PHE A 96 6.51 2.91 -19.48
C PHE A 96 6.51 4.29 -20.16
N TRP A 97 7.57 5.06 -20.02
CA TRP A 97 7.68 6.39 -20.63
C TRP A 97 7.64 6.33 -22.16
N ALA A 98 8.29 5.33 -22.75
CA ALA A 98 8.20 5.10 -24.20
C ALA A 98 6.77 4.74 -24.63
N ALA A 99 6.05 3.92 -23.86
CA ALA A 99 4.66 3.57 -24.14
C ALA A 99 3.74 4.80 -24.09
N LEU A 100 3.90 5.70 -23.10
CA LEU A 100 3.15 6.96 -23.05
C LEU A 100 3.38 7.82 -24.29
N SER A 101 4.64 7.93 -24.73
CA SER A 101 5.00 8.69 -25.94
C SER A 101 4.37 8.10 -27.19
N ARG A 102 4.36 6.77 -27.34
CA ARG A 102 3.71 6.09 -28.46
C ARG A 102 2.20 6.33 -28.50
N ILE A 103 1.52 6.34 -27.36
CA ILE A 103 0.08 6.65 -27.27
C ILE A 103 -0.22 8.05 -27.84
N LEU A 104 0.69 9.01 -27.65
CA LEU A 104 0.46 10.39 -28.08
C LEU A 104 0.84 10.68 -29.52
N TYR A 105 1.89 10.02 -30.02
CA TYR A 105 2.58 10.45 -31.24
C TYR A 105 2.61 9.41 -32.36
N ASP A 106 2.24 8.14 -32.08
CA ASP A 106 2.19 7.09 -33.11
C ASP A 106 0.81 7.02 -33.80
N ASP A 107 0.73 6.29 -34.90
CA ASP A 107 -0.49 6.09 -35.71
C ASP A 107 -1.70 5.52 -34.92
N LEU A 108 -1.48 4.96 -33.76
CA LEU A 108 -2.53 4.49 -32.87
C LEU A 108 -3.27 5.63 -32.13
N SER A 109 -2.77 6.84 -32.23
CA SER A 109 -3.31 7.98 -31.48
C SER A 109 -4.80 8.20 -31.73
N ASP A 110 -5.29 8.00 -32.96
CA ASP A 110 -6.70 8.22 -33.31
C ASP A 110 -7.67 7.23 -32.65
N LEU A 111 -7.18 6.07 -32.23
CA LEU A 111 -7.96 5.05 -31.54
C LEU A 111 -7.98 5.21 -30.01
N VAL A 112 -7.14 6.09 -29.49
CA VAL A 112 -6.99 6.28 -28.04
C VAL A 112 -8.00 7.29 -27.53
N PRO A 113 -8.79 6.96 -26.48
CA PRO A 113 -9.72 7.89 -25.87
C PRO A 113 -9.03 9.19 -25.41
N HIS A 114 -9.72 10.31 -25.58
CA HIS A 114 -9.17 11.63 -25.29
C HIS A 114 -8.63 11.74 -23.83
N HIS A 115 -9.36 11.24 -22.83
CA HIS A 115 -8.91 11.27 -21.43
C HIS A 115 -7.61 10.50 -21.21
N ILE A 116 -7.35 9.39 -21.95
CA ILE A 116 -6.07 8.67 -21.87
C ILE A 116 -4.94 9.54 -22.42
N LYS A 117 -5.16 10.21 -23.56
CA LYS A 117 -4.17 11.16 -24.11
C LYS A 117 -3.87 12.28 -23.13
N THR A 118 -4.91 12.82 -22.49
CA THR A 118 -4.75 13.85 -21.46
C THR A 118 -3.86 13.35 -20.32
N PHE A 119 -4.13 12.15 -19.77
CA PHE A 119 -3.30 11.60 -18.69
C PHE A 119 -1.86 11.33 -19.13
N CYS A 120 -1.65 10.79 -20.34
CA CYS A 120 -0.31 10.61 -20.90
C CYS A 120 0.43 11.95 -21.04
N THR A 121 -0.25 13.00 -21.49
CA THR A 121 0.32 14.35 -21.63
C THR A 121 0.72 14.91 -20.26
N TYR A 122 -0.14 14.77 -19.25
CA TYR A 122 0.13 15.24 -17.91
C TYR A 122 1.33 14.52 -17.28
N LEU A 123 1.39 13.19 -17.41
CA LEU A 123 2.51 12.39 -16.91
C LEU A 123 3.83 12.78 -17.60
N LEU A 124 3.87 12.84 -18.93
CA LEU A 124 5.08 13.17 -19.69
C LEU A 124 5.59 14.61 -19.46
N ARG A 125 4.69 15.55 -19.23
CA ARG A 125 5.03 16.95 -19.01
C ARG A 125 5.12 17.35 -17.54
N HIS A 126 4.97 16.38 -16.62
CA HIS A 126 4.90 16.64 -15.18
C HIS A 126 3.87 17.71 -14.81
N MET A 127 2.72 17.68 -15.49
CA MET A 127 1.60 18.58 -15.22
C MET A 127 0.66 17.94 -14.20
N GLU A 128 -0.14 18.77 -13.57
CA GLU A 128 -1.12 18.34 -12.59
C GLU A 128 -2.48 18.97 -12.88
N PRO A 129 -3.58 18.25 -12.62
CA PRO A 129 -4.91 18.84 -12.65
C PRO A 129 -5.10 19.81 -11.47
N ASP A 130 -6.09 20.66 -11.57
CA ASP A 130 -6.45 21.60 -10.51
C ASP A 130 -6.87 20.83 -9.25
N PHE A 131 -6.22 21.13 -8.14
CA PHE A 131 -6.58 20.61 -6.84
C PHE A 131 -7.77 21.41 -6.29
N LEU A 132 -8.87 20.71 -5.95
CA LEU A 132 -10.10 21.35 -5.50
C LEU A 132 -10.27 21.31 -3.98
N ASP A 133 -10.16 20.15 -3.36
CA ASP A 133 -10.46 19.95 -1.94
C ASP A 133 -9.70 18.77 -1.33
N GLU A 134 -9.49 18.83 -0.02
CA GLU A 134 -8.95 17.73 0.77
C GLU A 134 -9.75 17.57 2.07
N LYS A 135 -10.25 16.36 2.30
CA LYS A 135 -10.80 15.94 3.60
C LYS A 135 -9.85 14.93 4.23
N ARG A 136 -9.41 15.22 5.44
CA ARG A 136 -8.48 14.37 6.19
C ARG A 136 -9.09 14.01 7.54
N ILE A 137 -9.13 12.72 7.84
CA ILE A 137 -9.53 12.21 9.16
C ILE A 137 -8.53 11.17 9.65
N ILE A 138 -8.40 11.06 10.97
CA ILE A 138 -7.75 9.95 11.65
C ILE A 138 -8.83 9.32 12.52
N THR A 139 -9.19 8.09 12.22
CA THR A 139 -10.27 7.41 12.91
C THR A 139 -9.92 5.96 13.24
N SER A 140 -10.46 5.45 14.34
CA SER A 140 -10.51 4.02 14.64
C SER A 140 -11.85 3.40 14.25
N ASP A 141 -12.83 4.22 13.82
CA ASP A 141 -14.14 3.77 13.39
C ASP A 141 -14.13 3.42 11.89
N GLU A 142 -14.33 2.14 11.61
CA GLU A 142 -14.42 1.64 10.23
C GLU A 142 -15.67 2.15 9.50
N ALA A 143 -16.76 2.48 10.20
CA ALA A 143 -17.96 3.00 9.57
C ALA A 143 -17.73 4.43 9.05
N GLU A 144 -17.01 5.25 9.81
CA GLU A 144 -16.60 6.59 9.39
C GLU A 144 -15.66 6.52 8.18
N ALA A 145 -14.66 5.63 8.21
CA ALA A 145 -13.78 5.40 7.07
C ALA A 145 -14.55 4.93 5.82
N LYS A 146 -15.51 4.02 5.98
CA LYS A 146 -16.36 3.52 4.88
C LYS A 146 -17.31 4.60 4.34
N SER A 147 -17.78 5.54 5.15
CA SER A 147 -18.65 6.63 4.68
C SER A 147 -17.92 7.55 3.71
N LEU A 148 -16.64 7.84 3.96
CA LEU A 148 -15.79 8.57 3.02
C LEU A 148 -15.51 7.77 1.74
N LEU A 149 -15.34 6.44 1.86
CA LEU A 149 -15.18 5.55 0.71
C LEU A 149 -16.39 5.57 -0.22
N LYS A 150 -17.60 5.49 0.32
CA LYS A 150 -18.83 5.53 -0.48
C LYS A 150 -18.98 6.83 -1.26
N SER A 151 -18.62 7.97 -0.66
CA SER A 151 -18.62 9.25 -1.36
C SER A 151 -17.60 9.28 -2.51
N SER A 152 -16.45 8.63 -2.36
CA SER A 152 -15.42 8.54 -3.41
C SER A 152 -15.79 7.60 -4.55
N GLU A 153 -16.53 6.51 -4.29
CA GLU A 153 -16.97 5.56 -5.33
C GLU A 153 -18.01 6.19 -6.26
N ILE A 154 -18.90 7.03 -5.73
CA ILE A 154 -19.85 7.80 -6.52
C ILE A 154 -19.12 8.73 -7.49
N VAL A 155 -18.08 9.41 -7.01
CA VAL A 155 -17.27 10.32 -7.84
C VAL A 155 -16.43 9.55 -8.88
N LYS A 156 -15.98 8.33 -8.59
CA LYS A 156 -15.26 7.50 -9.58
C LYS A 156 -16.12 7.18 -10.81
N ASN A 157 -17.40 6.94 -10.64
CA ASN A 157 -18.31 6.63 -11.75
C ASN A 157 -18.71 7.88 -12.56
N GLU A 158 -18.69 9.06 -11.95
CA GLU A 158 -18.95 10.34 -12.62
C GLU A 158 -17.67 10.97 -13.22
N ALA A 159 -16.50 10.64 -12.69
CA ALA A 159 -15.21 11.26 -13.05
C ALA A 159 -14.88 11.19 -14.54
N VAL A 160 -15.29 10.12 -15.22
CA VAL A 160 -15.08 9.97 -16.66
C VAL A 160 -15.94 10.95 -17.47
N ARG A 161 -17.08 11.40 -16.93
CA ARG A 161 -17.98 12.33 -17.61
C ARG A 161 -17.74 13.80 -17.25
N CYS A 162 -17.23 14.08 -16.03
CA CYS A 162 -17.19 15.43 -15.47
C CYS A 162 -15.81 16.05 -15.35
N GLN A 163 -14.74 15.36 -15.79
CA GLN A 163 -13.34 15.80 -15.61
C GLN A 163 -12.94 16.02 -14.13
N ARG A 164 -13.79 15.63 -13.19
CA ARG A 164 -13.51 15.63 -11.75
C ARG A 164 -13.23 14.22 -11.29
N ILE A 165 -12.20 14.07 -10.47
CA ILE A 165 -11.84 12.80 -9.84
C ILE A 165 -11.68 12.98 -8.35
N ALA A 166 -12.04 11.95 -7.58
CA ALA A 166 -11.77 11.87 -6.17
C ALA A 166 -10.88 10.66 -5.88
N ILE A 167 -9.79 10.89 -5.17
CA ILE A 167 -8.82 9.86 -4.82
C ILE A 167 -8.81 9.68 -3.32
N LEU A 168 -8.98 8.44 -2.89
CA LEU A 168 -8.90 8.08 -1.49
C LEU A 168 -7.57 7.39 -1.18
N SER A 169 -6.82 7.97 -0.26
CA SER A 169 -5.62 7.38 0.31
C SER A 169 -5.90 6.90 1.74
N LYS A 170 -5.46 5.68 2.06
CA LYS A 170 -5.72 5.06 3.35
C LYS A 170 -4.45 4.42 3.92
N LYS A 171 -4.13 4.71 5.17
CA LYS A 171 -3.00 4.10 5.87
C LYS A 171 -3.33 3.85 7.33
N ARG A 172 -3.19 2.62 7.77
CA ARG A 172 -3.21 2.31 9.21
C ARG A 172 -1.98 2.94 9.87
N MET A 173 -2.14 3.41 11.10
CA MET A 173 -1.06 4.00 11.89
C MET A 173 0.09 3.02 12.06
N THR A 174 -0.23 1.76 12.29
CA THR A 174 0.75 0.68 12.35
C THR A 174 0.17 -0.60 11.73
N ASN A 175 1.02 -1.44 11.19
CA ASN A 175 0.63 -2.79 10.75
C ASN A 175 0.57 -3.75 11.94
N GLN A 176 0.98 -3.31 13.13
CA GLN A 176 0.89 -4.12 14.34
C GLN A 176 -0.57 -4.29 14.75
N MET A 177 -0.90 -5.48 15.20
CA MET A 177 -2.22 -5.85 15.67
C MET A 177 -2.05 -6.75 16.91
N PRO A 178 -2.82 -6.53 17.99
CA PRO A 178 -2.82 -7.40 19.15
C PRO A 178 -2.95 -8.87 18.76
N ILE A 179 -2.23 -9.74 19.47
CA ILE A 179 -2.15 -11.16 19.13
C ILE A 179 -3.52 -11.84 19.17
N GLU A 180 -4.38 -11.45 20.12
CA GLU A 180 -5.75 -12.00 20.23
C GLU A 180 -6.61 -11.68 19.00
N LYS A 181 -6.52 -10.44 18.50
CA LYS A 181 -7.23 -10.05 17.27
C LYS A 181 -6.68 -10.75 16.04
N PHE A 182 -5.37 -10.96 16.00
CA PHE A 182 -4.74 -11.72 14.93
C PHE A 182 -5.21 -13.17 14.92
N ARG A 183 -5.29 -13.83 16.08
CA ARG A 183 -5.84 -15.18 16.23
C ARG A 183 -7.29 -15.26 15.77
N ALA A 184 -8.13 -14.30 16.15
CA ALA A 184 -9.52 -14.25 15.71
C ALA A 184 -9.64 -14.17 14.17
N LEU A 185 -8.85 -13.31 13.51
CA LEU A 185 -8.83 -13.22 12.05
C LEU A 185 -8.34 -14.50 11.37
N LEU A 186 -7.39 -15.22 11.98
CA LEU A 186 -6.93 -16.50 11.44
C LEU A 186 -8.04 -17.56 11.55
N GLN A 187 -8.80 -17.59 12.65
CA GLN A 187 -9.92 -18.50 12.82
C GLN A 187 -11.02 -18.22 11.79
N GLU A 188 -11.37 -16.95 11.55
CA GLU A 188 -12.31 -16.57 10.49
C GLU A 188 -11.85 -17.04 9.11
N ARG A 189 -10.57 -16.86 8.77
CA ARG A 189 -10.02 -17.28 7.47
C ARG A 189 -9.92 -18.79 7.32
N ASN A 190 -9.59 -19.52 8.38
CA ASN A 190 -9.51 -20.98 8.34
C ASN A 190 -10.89 -21.63 8.23
N CYS A 191 -11.97 -20.97 8.64
CA CYS A 191 -13.33 -21.42 8.39
C CYS A 191 -13.75 -21.27 6.92
N GLU A 192 -13.06 -20.42 6.14
CA GLU A 192 -13.34 -20.23 4.71
C GLU A 192 -12.50 -21.14 3.78
N HIS A 193 -11.44 -21.80 4.30
CA HIS A 193 -10.51 -22.63 3.50
C HIS A 193 -10.30 -24.01 4.14
N GLU A 194 -11.20 -24.92 3.88
CA GLU A 194 -11.09 -26.36 4.25
C GLU A 194 -10.24 -27.22 3.31
N GLU A 195 -9.29 -26.68 2.55
CA GLU A 195 -8.44 -27.46 1.66
C GLU A 195 -6.95 -27.02 1.68
N ALA A 196 -6.27 -27.22 2.80
CA ALA A 196 -4.81 -27.25 2.81
C ALA A 196 -4.32 -28.54 3.47
N THR A 197 -3.69 -29.41 2.68
CA THR A 197 -3.16 -30.69 3.16
C THR A 197 -2.05 -30.52 4.20
N PRO A 198 -2.01 -31.33 5.26
CA PRO A 198 -1.12 -31.14 6.43
C PRO A 198 0.38 -31.38 6.20
N ALA A 199 0.79 -31.85 5.02
CA ALA A 199 2.15 -32.37 4.80
C ALA A 199 3.24 -31.27 4.60
N ASP A 200 2.87 -30.06 4.18
CA ASP A 200 3.84 -29.00 3.83
C ASP A 200 4.07 -27.97 4.96
N ILE A 201 3.38 -28.09 6.10
CA ILE A 201 3.29 -27.03 7.13
C ILE A 201 4.39 -27.16 8.20
N SER A 202 5.15 -28.27 8.27
CA SER A 202 6.08 -28.54 9.38
C SER A 202 7.32 -27.63 9.47
N TYR A 203 7.61 -26.86 8.42
CA TYR A 203 8.78 -25.96 8.39
C TYR A 203 8.43 -24.47 8.51
N LEU A 204 7.16 -24.11 8.42
CA LEU A 204 6.73 -22.74 8.58
C LEU A 204 6.66 -22.37 10.08
N PRO A 205 7.04 -21.13 10.45
CA PRO A 205 6.80 -20.66 11.82
C PRO A 205 5.30 -20.67 12.11
N SER A 206 4.97 -20.90 13.40
CA SER A 206 3.57 -20.70 13.82
C SER A 206 3.09 -19.31 13.40
N PRO A 207 1.78 -19.09 13.18
CA PRO A 207 1.26 -17.76 12.89
C PRO A 207 1.67 -16.72 13.93
N GLU A 208 1.78 -17.14 15.19
CA GLU A 208 2.22 -16.30 16.30
C GLU A 208 3.71 -15.95 16.20
N ALA A 209 4.58 -16.93 15.93
CA ALA A 209 6.00 -16.70 15.70
C ALA A 209 6.23 -15.79 14.48
N SER A 210 5.51 -16.00 13.38
CA SER A 210 5.55 -15.12 12.21
C SER A 210 5.18 -13.69 12.57
N ARG A 211 4.12 -13.53 13.37
CA ARG A 211 3.65 -12.20 13.78
C ARG A 211 4.67 -11.48 14.68
N LEU A 212 5.29 -12.21 15.61
CA LEU A 212 6.36 -11.68 16.45
C LEU A 212 7.61 -11.28 15.64
N MET A 213 7.88 -11.97 14.54
CA MET A 213 8.99 -11.64 13.63
C MET A 213 8.72 -10.42 12.74
N GLU A 214 7.47 -10.21 12.32
CA GLU A 214 7.09 -9.11 11.44
C GLU A 214 6.81 -7.79 12.17
N CYS A 215 6.55 -7.85 13.48
CA CYS A 215 6.18 -6.71 14.30
C CYS A 215 7.27 -6.33 15.28
N PHE A 216 7.14 -5.17 15.90
CA PHE A 216 7.96 -4.84 17.06
C PHE A 216 7.55 -5.71 18.25
N SER A 217 8.48 -6.51 18.72
CA SER A 217 8.32 -7.37 19.90
C SER A 217 9.16 -6.85 21.06
N VAL A 218 8.63 -6.93 22.28
CA VAL A 218 9.31 -6.54 23.51
C VAL A 218 9.76 -7.80 24.21
N LYS A 219 11.04 -7.83 24.65
CA LYS A 219 11.59 -8.90 25.48
C LYS A 219 11.79 -8.39 26.90
N GLU A 220 11.11 -9.00 27.84
CA GLU A 220 11.20 -8.70 29.25
C GLU A 220 12.48 -9.29 29.91
N ALA A 221 12.73 -8.88 31.14
CA ALA A 221 13.90 -9.36 31.92
C ALA A 221 13.81 -10.86 32.25
N ASP A 222 12.61 -11.41 32.39
CA ASP A 222 12.35 -12.82 32.61
C ASP A 222 12.47 -13.68 31.34
N GLY A 223 12.69 -13.03 30.18
CA GLY A 223 12.82 -13.69 28.89
C GLY A 223 11.52 -13.80 28.10
N SER A 224 10.37 -13.45 28.70
CA SER A 224 9.09 -13.43 27.99
C SER A 224 9.08 -12.43 26.84
N ILE A 225 8.34 -12.76 25.77
CA ILE A 225 8.25 -11.93 24.56
C ILE A 225 6.77 -11.68 24.26
N HIS A 226 6.45 -10.42 23.97
CA HIS A 226 5.11 -10.01 23.55
C HIS A 226 5.19 -8.89 22.50
N LEU A 227 4.09 -8.60 21.82
CA LEU A 227 4.04 -7.52 20.83
C LEU A 227 4.03 -6.15 21.52
N LEU A 228 4.65 -5.15 20.87
CA LEU A 228 4.63 -3.76 21.33
C LEU A 228 3.19 -3.24 21.50
N CYS A 229 2.26 -3.63 20.62
CA CYS A 229 0.86 -3.21 20.69
C CYS A 229 0.05 -3.92 21.80
N ASP A 230 0.59 -4.95 22.44
CA ASP A 230 0.02 -5.60 23.62
C ASP A 230 0.57 -5.03 24.94
N ASP A 231 1.60 -4.20 24.87
CA ASP A 231 2.27 -3.62 26.03
C ASP A 231 1.53 -2.38 26.56
N ASP A 232 1.19 -2.39 27.82
CA ASP A 232 0.48 -1.28 28.50
C ASP A 232 1.29 0.03 28.53
N ARG A 233 2.60 -0.06 28.41
CA ARG A 233 3.52 1.09 28.39
C ARG A 233 3.63 1.75 27.02
N SER A 234 3.12 1.08 25.95
CA SER A 234 3.20 1.56 24.57
C SER A 234 1.95 2.35 24.17
N LEU A 235 2.16 3.47 23.49
CA LEU A 235 1.09 4.22 22.82
C LEU A 235 0.43 3.41 21.70
N MET A 236 1.14 2.46 21.10
CA MET A 236 0.63 1.62 20.01
C MET A 236 -0.56 0.77 20.45
N ARG A 237 -0.66 0.43 21.73
CA ARG A 237 -1.84 -0.27 22.28
C ARG A 237 -3.15 0.49 22.04
N GLN A 238 -3.11 1.82 22.10
CA GLN A 238 -4.29 2.65 21.87
C GLN A 238 -4.45 3.04 20.40
N MET A 239 -3.35 3.12 19.66
CA MET A 239 -3.31 3.69 18.32
C MET A 239 -3.29 2.65 17.19
N TYR A 240 -3.15 1.34 17.48
CA TYR A 240 -3.03 0.30 16.45
C TYR A 240 -4.25 0.25 15.52
N ALA A 241 -5.43 0.60 16.01
CA ALA A 241 -6.67 0.64 15.22
C ALA A 241 -6.81 1.91 14.37
N CYS A 242 -6.03 2.97 14.67
CA CYS A 242 -6.16 4.24 13.99
C CYS A 242 -5.74 4.14 12.52
N THR A 243 -6.57 4.70 11.66
CA THR A 243 -6.36 4.79 10.22
C THR A 243 -6.42 6.25 9.79
N LEU A 244 -5.41 6.69 9.06
CA LEU A 244 -5.47 7.94 8.30
C LEU A 244 -6.23 7.68 7.02
N VAL A 245 -7.23 8.50 6.75
CA VAL A 245 -7.99 8.50 5.51
C VAL A 245 -7.94 9.91 4.94
N ILE A 246 -7.53 10.04 3.70
CA ILE A 246 -7.45 11.31 2.98
C ILE A 246 -8.23 11.16 1.69
N LEU A 247 -9.26 11.96 1.53
CA LEU A 247 -10.01 12.11 0.28
C LEU A 247 -9.58 13.40 -0.38
N ARG A 248 -9.15 13.34 -1.65
CA ARG A 248 -8.76 14.50 -2.45
C ARG A 248 -9.55 14.56 -3.72
N GLU A 249 -9.97 15.76 -4.07
CA GLU A 249 -10.69 16.04 -5.30
C GLU A 249 -9.81 16.87 -6.24
N TYR A 250 -9.81 16.47 -7.52
CA TYR A 250 -9.08 17.13 -8.59
C TYR A 250 -10.00 17.38 -9.77
N GLN A 251 -9.67 18.39 -10.58
CA GLN A 251 -10.37 18.71 -11.81
C GLN A 251 -9.39 18.85 -12.97
N PHE A 252 -9.61 18.10 -14.03
CA PHE A 252 -8.92 18.32 -15.29
C PHE A 252 -9.57 19.48 -16.04
N PRO A 253 -8.80 20.26 -16.82
CA PRO A 253 -9.36 21.32 -17.63
C PRO A 253 -10.41 20.73 -18.57
N LYS A 254 -11.45 21.53 -18.83
CA LYS A 254 -12.43 21.19 -19.86
C LYS A 254 -11.72 21.21 -21.22
N ASP A 255 -12.00 20.19 -22.02
CA ASP A 255 -11.54 20.21 -23.41
C ASP A 255 -12.10 21.48 -24.07
N GLU A 256 -11.22 22.33 -24.54
CA GLU A 256 -11.61 23.33 -25.53
C GLU A 256 -11.97 22.55 -26.77
N ALA A 257 -13.27 22.49 -27.08
CA ALA A 257 -13.88 21.79 -28.21
C ALA A 257 -13.42 22.39 -29.56
#